data_7a7e9f09c9930a6890cf5b1e0ee6e849
#
_entry.id   7a7e9f09c9930a6890cf5b1e0ee6e849
#
_cell.length_a   1.000
_cell.length_b   1.000
_cell.length_c   1.000
_cell.angle_alpha   90.00
_cell.angle_beta   90.00
_cell.angle_gamma   90.00
#
_symmetry.space_group_name_H-M   'P 1'
#
loop_
_entity.id
_entity.type
_entity.pdbx_description
1 polymer ?
#
loop_
_entity_poly.entity_id
_entity_poly.type
_entity_poly.pdbx_seq_one_letter_code
_entity_poly.pdbx_strand_id
1 'polypeptide(L)'
;MKTSQNKSFLTCKDYTVSGENFELIYNDHQDILITQPQPSPEDLPKYYQSEDYISHTDASKKFSDKLYQGVKNVMLQKKVKLINSLVNSENKSLLDIGAGTGDFLKTAKQKNWKVRGVEPNSAARKLAKEKEIHLVEDISLISPEEKFDVISLWHVLEHIPDLDLQIEKFHSLLNRNGYLIIAVPNFKSYDASYYQEFWAAYDVPRHLWHFSKEGMVRLLESHQFLFQKTLPLVFDSFYVSLLSEKYKTGKSNFLKAFRVGMKSNLKAKRTNEYSSLIYVFKKA
;
A
#
# COMPACT_ATOMS: atom_id res chain seq x y z
N MET A 1 -0.94 -15.37 12.54
CA MET A 1 -0.05 -16.24 11.71
C MET A 1 0.98 -16.93 12.61
N LYS A 2 1.12 -18.27 12.52
CA LYS A 2 2.17 -19.01 13.23
C LYS A 2 3.46 -18.94 12.42
N THR A 3 4.60 -18.80 13.10
CA THR A 3 5.93 -18.87 12.52
C THR A 3 6.47 -20.28 12.69
N SER A 4 6.66 -21.04 11.59
CA SER A 4 7.45 -22.24 11.63
C SER A 4 8.93 -21.91 11.68
N GLN A 5 9.77 -22.83 12.17
CA GLN A 5 11.23 -22.66 12.36
C GLN A 5 11.82 -21.61 11.41
N ASN A 6 12.05 -20.43 11.97
CA ASN A 6 12.37 -19.13 11.36
C ASN A 6 13.42 -19.24 10.24
N LYS A 7 13.00 -19.48 9.00
CA LYS A 7 13.90 -19.34 7.87
C LYS A 7 14.05 -17.84 7.59
N SER A 8 15.19 -17.28 8.00
CA SER A 8 15.56 -15.91 7.64
C SER A 8 15.62 -15.78 6.12
N PHE A 9 15.04 -14.71 5.61
CA PHE A 9 15.10 -14.35 4.19
C PHE A 9 16.23 -13.32 3.96
N LEU A 10 16.23 -12.23 4.74
CA LEU A 10 17.11 -11.11 4.56
C LEU A 10 17.14 -10.24 5.82
N THR A 11 18.28 -9.57 6.08
CA THR A 11 18.37 -8.51 7.09
C THR A 11 18.34 -7.16 6.40
N CYS A 12 17.41 -6.29 6.79
CA CYS A 12 17.23 -4.96 6.23
C CYS A 12 17.47 -3.89 7.30
N LYS A 13 17.97 -2.73 6.86
CA LYS A 13 18.18 -1.57 7.72
C LYS A 13 17.05 -0.56 7.55
N ASP A 14 16.62 0.07 8.65
CA ASP A 14 15.82 1.30 8.58
C ASP A 14 16.70 2.47 8.13
N TYR A 15 16.61 2.84 6.87
CA TYR A 15 17.33 3.97 6.29
C TYR A 15 16.68 5.32 6.50
N THR A 16 15.47 5.34 7.10
CA THR A 16 14.63 6.54 7.15
C THR A 16 14.68 7.23 8.51
N VAL A 17 14.67 6.47 9.62
CA VAL A 17 14.53 7.02 10.97
C VAL A 17 15.60 6.49 11.92
N SER A 18 15.53 5.20 12.30
CA SER A 18 16.30 4.68 13.44
C SER A 18 17.71 4.22 13.09
N GLY A 19 17.94 3.78 11.87
CA GLY A 19 19.18 3.13 11.46
C GLY A 19 19.34 1.70 12.00
N GLU A 20 18.34 1.16 12.68
CA GLU A 20 18.32 -0.21 13.22
C GLU A 20 18.17 -1.26 12.13
N ASN A 21 18.57 -2.49 12.44
CA ASN A 21 18.42 -3.64 11.55
C ASN A 21 17.26 -4.52 11.99
N PHE A 22 16.53 -5.03 11.00
CA PHE A 22 15.40 -5.92 11.17
C PHE A 22 15.55 -7.14 10.27
N GLU A 23 15.12 -8.30 10.75
CA GLU A 23 15.08 -9.49 9.94
C GLU A 23 13.74 -9.63 9.23
N LEU A 24 13.78 -10.08 7.98
CA LEU A 24 12.62 -10.56 7.25
C LEU A 24 12.61 -12.08 7.31
N ILE A 25 11.59 -12.66 7.91
CA ILE A 25 11.43 -14.11 8.05
C ILE A 25 10.21 -14.60 7.28
N TYR A 26 10.29 -15.81 6.75
CA TYR A 26 9.15 -16.42 6.08
C TYR A 26 8.04 -16.82 7.05
N ASN A 27 6.77 -16.68 6.62
CA ASN A 27 5.67 -17.40 7.24
C ASN A 27 5.74 -18.92 6.94
N ASP A 28 4.83 -19.70 7.49
CA ASP A 28 4.80 -21.17 7.34
C ASP A 28 4.67 -21.64 5.89
N HIS A 29 4.00 -20.86 5.04
CA HIS A 29 3.83 -21.17 3.61
C HIS A 29 4.95 -20.62 2.71
N GLN A 30 5.92 -19.87 3.27
CA GLN A 30 7.01 -19.23 2.56
C GLN A 30 6.57 -18.27 1.44
N ASP A 31 5.44 -17.62 1.61
CA ASP A 31 4.82 -16.73 0.62
C ASP A 31 4.53 -15.31 1.15
N ILE A 32 4.69 -15.08 2.47
CA ILE A 32 4.68 -13.77 3.13
C ILE A 32 5.94 -13.66 3.97
N LEU A 33 6.59 -12.48 3.95
CA LEU A 33 7.68 -12.18 4.88
C LEU A 33 7.14 -11.31 6.01
N ILE A 34 7.71 -11.52 7.19
CA ILE A 34 7.34 -10.85 8.43
C ILE A 34 8.59 -10.11 8.93
N THR A 35 8.47 -8.81 9.20
CA THR A 35 9.52 -8.03 9.86
C THR A 35 9.67 -8.46 11.31
N GLN A 36 10.92 -8.70 11.77
CA GLN A 36 11.22 -9.07 13.14
C GLN A 36 12.42 -8.29 13.70
N PRO A 37 12.35 -7.83 14.98
CA PRO A 37 11.13 -7.80 15.78
C PRO A 37 10.12 -6.79 15.24
N GLN A 38 8.82 -7.08 15.33
CA GLN A 38 7.81 -6.06 15.06
C GLN A 38 7.77 -5.08 16.25
N PRO A 39 7.78 -3.76 16.00
CA PRO A 39 7.57 -2.78 17.07
C PRO A 39 6.24 -3.00 17.77
N SER A 40 6.20 -2.72 19.07
CA SER A 40 4.92 -2.66 19.79
C SER A 40 4.03 -1.53 19.22
N PRO A 41 2.70 -1.58 19.40
CA PRO A 41 1.81 -0.48 18.99
C PRO A 41 2.21 0.88 19.57
N GLU A 42 2.79 0.89 20.79
CA GLU A 42 3.28 2.09 21.47
C GLU A 42 4.58 2.61 20.85
N ASP A 43 5.43 1.73 20.32
CA ASP A 43 6.72 2.08 19.74
C ASP A 43 6.63 2.41 18.25
N LEU A 44 5.67 1.84 17.55
CA LEU A 44 5.50 2.02 16.10
C LEU A 44 5.49 3.50 15.65
N PRO A 45 4.84 4.45 16.37
CA PRO A 45 4.84 5.87 15.99
C PRO A 45 6.24 6.51 15.92
N LYS A 46 7.24 5.99 16.66
CA LYS A 46 8.61 6.53 16.62
C LYS A 46 9.25 6.41 15.24
N TYR A 47 8.90 5.36 14.49
CA TYR A 47 9.42 5.09 13.15
C TYR A 47 8.77 5.91 12.04
N TYR A 48 7.76 6.74 12.37
CA TYR A 48 7.12 7.69 11.45
C TYR A 48 7.58 9.15 11.66
N GLN A 49 8.49 9.38 12.61
CA GLN A 49 8.99 10.72 12.96
C GLN A 49 10.21 11.09 12.09
N SER A 50 10.02 11.28 10.79
CA SER A 50 11.06 11.84 9.92
C SER A 50 10.52 13.00 9.12
N GLU A 51 11.39 14.01 8.89
CA GLU A 51 11.07 15.16 8.01
C GLU A 51 10.78 14.69 6.57
N ASP A 52 11.50 13.66 6.11
CA ASP A 52 11.29 13.06 4.80
C ASP A 52 9.90 12.42 4.68
N TYR A 53 9.40 11.77 5.74
CA TYR A 53 8.06 11.15 5.73
C TYR A 53 6.94 12.21 5.73
N ILE A 54 7.12 13.29 6.48
CA ILE A 54 6.17 14.43 6.52
C ILE A 54 6.17 15.18 5.19
N SER A 55 7.32 15.30 4.52
CA SER A 55 7.46 16.03 3.25
C SER A 55 6.82 15.34 2.05
N HIS A 56 6.55 14.05 2.12
CA HIS A 56 5.81 13.34 1.07
C HIS A 56 4.34 13.78 0.96
N THR A 57 3.81 14.44 1.99
CA THR A 57 2.46 14.97 1.97
C THR A 57 2.35 16.37 1.37
N ASP A 58 3.43 17.18 1.29
CA ASP A 58 3.25 18.62 1.02
C ASP A 58 4.44 19.38 0.38
N ALA A 59 5.42 18.77 -0.22
CA ALA A 59 6.56 19.54 -0.72
C ALA A 59 6.85 19.37 -2.21
N SER A 60 6.78 20.41 -2.93
CA SER A 60 7.89 21.22 -3.40
C SER A 60 7.56 22.03 -4.66
N LYS A 61 8.19 23.19 -4.77
CA LYS A 61 7.95 24.22 -5.79
C LYS A 61 8.91 24.13 -6.98
N LYS A 62 9.16 22.95 -7.57
CA LYS A 62 10.10 22.80 -8.70
C LYS A 62 9.46 22.11 -9.90
N PHE A 63 10.10 22.13 -11.05
CA PHE A 63 9.66 21.49 -12.30
C PHE A 63 9.31 20.00 -12.17
N SER A 64 9.98 19.29 -11.25
CA SER A 64 9.64 17.94 -10.82
C SER A 64 8.21 17.79 -10.31
N ASP A 65 7.62 18.86 -9.76
CA ASP A 65 6.28 18.84 -9.15
C ASP A 65 5.18 18.74 -10.20
N LYS A 66 5.34 19.44 -11.34
CA LYS A 66 4.37 19.33 -12.44
C LYS A 66 4.30 17.91 -12.99
N LEU A 67 5.45 17.25 -13.13
CA LEU A 67 5.52 15.86 -13.55
C LEU A 67 4.90 14.95 -12.49
N TYR A 68 5.26 15.13 -11.23
CA TYR A 68 4.68 14.40 -10.10
C TYR A 68 3.16 14.58 -10.03
N GLN A 69 2.67 15.81 -10.09
CA GLN A 69 1.22 16.10 -10.10
C GLN A 69 0.52 15.49 -11.32
N GLY A 70 1.17 15.49 -12.48
CA GLY A 70 0.66 14.83 -13.68
C GLY A 70 0.50 13.32 -13.49
N VAL A 71 1.54 12.65 -12.97
CA VAL A 71 1.50 11.21 -12.66
C VAL A 71 0.44 10.91 -11.59
N LYS A 72 0.40 11.71 -10.51
CA LYS A 72 -0.60 11.58 -9.44
C LYS A 72 -2.03 11.64 -10.01
N ASN A 73 -2.32 12.65 -10.83
CA ASN A 73 -3.65 12.81 -11.44
C ASN A 73 -4.01 11.62 -12.34
N VAL A 74 -3.08 11.13 -13.17
CA VAL A 74 -3.29 9.95 -14.00
C VAL A 74 -3.60 8.72 -13.12
N MET A 75 -2.87 8.55 -12.02
CA MET A 75 -3.10 7.42 -11.10
C MET A 75 -4.44 7.53 -10.37
N LEU A 76 -4.84 8.71 -9.93
CA LEU A 76 -6.16 8.95 -9.32
C LEU A 76 -7.29 8.60 -10.30
N GLN A 77 -7.20 9.04 -11.56
CA GLN A 77 -8.19 8.69 -12.57
C GLN A 77 -8.22 7.18 -12.87
N LYS A 78 -7.08 6.50 -12.90
CA LYS A 78 -7.01 5.04 -13.06
C LYS A 78 -7.66 4.32 -11.88
N LYS A 79 -7.40 4.74 -10.64
CA LYS A 79 -8.05 4.20 -9.44
C LYS A 79 -9.58 4.35 -9.52
N VAL A 80 -10.08 5.53 -9.87
CA VAL A 80 -11.52 5.77 -10.02
C VAL A 80 -12.11 4.97 -11.19
N LYS A 81 -11.40 4.86 -12.32
CA LYS A 81 -11.83 4.00 -13.44
C LYS A 81 -11.93 2.53 -13.01
N LEU A 82 -10.99 2.05 -12.17
CA LEU A 82 -11.04 0.70 -11.64
C LEU A 82 -12.30 0.48 -10.81
N ILE A 83 -12.57 1.31 -9.79
CA ILE A 83 -13.75 1.13 -8.93
C ILE A 83 -15.06 1.27 -9.72
N ASN A 84 -15.12 2.17 -10.70
CA ASN A 84 -16.30 2.30 -11.58
C ASN A 84 -16.53 1.07 -12.46
N SER A 85 -15.49 0.31 -12.80
CA SER A 85 -15.64 -0.92 -13.60
C SER A 85 -16.14 -2.12 -12.78
N LEU A 86 -16.13 -2.02 -11.45
CA LEU A 86 -16.53 -3.10 -10.54
C LEU A 86 -17.98 -2.96 -10.07
N VAL A 87 -18.46 -1.73 -9.95
CA VAL A 87 -19.77 -1.43 -9.38
C VAL A 87 -20.63 -0.67 -10.38
N ASN A 88 -21.72 -1.30 -10.79
CA ASN A 88 -22.71 -0.70 -11.68
C ASN A 88 -23.98 -0.36 -10.89
N SER A 89 -23.89 0.69 -10.05
CA SER A 89 -25.00 1.20 -9.22
C SER A 89 -24.98 2.72 -9.23
N GLU A 90 -26.17 3.34 -9.16
CA GLU A 90 -26.29 4.80 -9.00
C GLU A 90 -25.89 5.25 -7.57
N ASN A 91 -26.13 4.41 -6.57
CA ASN A 91 -25.86 4.69 -5.15
C ASN A 91 -24.61 3.94 -4.65
N LYS A 92 -23.49 4.09 -5.35
CA LYS A 92 -22.23 3.40 -5.03
C LYS A 92 -21.48 4.06 -3.87
N SER A 93 -20.96 3.23 -2.96
CA SER A 93 -20.29 3.63 -1.73
C SER A 93 -18.86 3.10 -1.64
N LEU A 94 -17.96 3.96 -1.19
CA LEU A 94 -16.52 3.70 -1.08
C LEU A 94 -16.02 4.02 0.32
N LEU A 95 -15.29 3.10 0.93
CA LEU A 95 -14.45 3.33 2.10
C LEU A 95 -12.99 3.21 1.70
N ASP A 96 -12.19 4.25 1.95
CA ASP A 96 -10.75 4.24 1.71
C ASP A 96 -9.99 4.22 3.05
N ILE A 97 -9.18 3.20 3.26
CA ILE A 97 -8.38 3.02 4.48
C ILE A 97 -6.99 3.58 4.21
N GLY A 98 -6.47 4.44 5.11
CA GLY A 98 -5.26 5.19 4.89
C GLY A 98 -5.44 6.24 3.80
N ALA A 99 -6.52 7.02 3.87
CA ALA A 99 -6.96 7.92 2.82
C ALA A 99 -6.00 9.12 2.58
N GLY A 100 -4.98 9.30 3.43
CA GLY A 100 -4.03 10.39 3.35
C GLY A 100 -4.72 11.76 3.31
N THR A 101 -4.35 12.61 2.37
CA THR A 101 -4.95 13.94 2.21
C THR A 101 -6.28 13.95 1.44
N GLY A 102 -6.90 12.78 1.23
CA GLY A 102 -8.25 12.63 0.67
C GLY A 102 -8.38 12.83 -0.86
N ASP A 103 -7.27 12.90 -1.60
CA ASP A 103 -7.31 13.18 -3.05
C ASP A 103 -8.06 12.13 -3.87
N PHE A 104 -7.90 10.85 -3.51
CA PHE A 104 -8.63 9.78 -4.17
C PHE A 104 -10.13 9.86 -3.88
N LEU A 105 -10.49 10.06 -2.62
CA LEU A 105 -11.90 10.22 -2.22
C LEU A 105 -12.53 11.46 -2.88
N LYS A 106 -11.82 12.59 -2.96
CA LYS A 106 -12.28 13.78 -3.69
C LYS A 106 -12.56 13.45 -5.16
N THR A 107 -11.66 12.73 -5.81
CA THR A 107 -11.82 12.33 -7.22
C THR A 107 -12.98 11.35 -7.41
N ALA A 108 -13.18 10.42 -6.47
CA ALA A 108 -14.32 9.49 -6.47
C ALA A 108 -15.65 10.22 -6.23
N LYS A 109 -15.70 11.17 -5.27
CA LYS A 109 -16.89 12.01 -4.98
C LYS A 109 -17.33 12.78 -6.23
N GLN A 110 -16.40 13.30 -7.05
CA GLN A 110 -16.69 13.95 -8.33
C GLN A 110 -17.28 13.01 -9.39
N LYS A 111 -17.22 11.70 -9.16
CA LYS A 111 -17.83 10.64 -10.00
C LYS A 111 -19.00 9.95 -9.31
N ASN A 112 -19.70 10.68 -8.44
CA ASN A 112 -20.93 10.30 -7.75
C ASN A 112 -20.77 9.11 -6.79
N TRP A 113 -19.58 8.91 -6.20
CA TRP A 113 -19.41 7.98 -5.10
C TRP A 113 -19.79 8.63 -3.77
N LYS A 114 -20.55 7.92 -2.93
CA LYS A 114 -20.65 8.22 -1.50
C LYS A 114 -19.34 7.77 -0.86
N VAL A 115 -18.58 8.70 -0.30
CA VAL A 115 -17.22 8.42 0.16
C VAL A 115 -17.10 8.53 1.68
N ARG A 116 -16.35 7.60 2.26
CA ARG A 116 -15.87 7.60 3.64
C ARG A 116 -14.39 7.28 3.63
N GLY A 117 -13.66 7.71 4.65
CA GLY A 117 -12.25 7.38 4.74
C GLY A 117 -11.75 7.35 6.17
N VAL A 118 -10.70 6.55 6.36
CA VAL A 118 -9.96 6.42 7.61
C VAL A 118 -8.54 6.89 7.39
N GLU A 119 -8.03 7.75 8.28
CA GLU A 119 -6.65 8.25 8.23
C GLU A 119 -6.18 8.58 9.65
N PRO A 120 -5.20 7.86 10.20
CA PRO A 120 -4.70 8.12 11.55
C PRO A 120 -4.00 9.47 11.71
N ASN A 121 -3.34 9.98 10.66
CA ASN A 121 -2.57 11.22 10.72
C ASN A 121 -3.48 12.46 10.76
N SER A 122 -3.43 13.21 11.85
CA SER A 122 -4.26 14.40 12.07
C SER A 122 -3.97 15.54 11.07
N ALA A 123 -2.72 15.72 10.66
CA ALA A 123 -2.35 16.73 9.66
C ALA A 123 -2.92 16.38 8.28
N ALA A 124 -2.87 15.10 7.88
CA ALA A 124 -3.48 14.63 6.65
C ALA A 124 -5.01 14.80 6.68
N ARG A 125 -5.67 14.46 7.80
CA ARG A 125 -7.12 14.70 7.96
C ARG A 125 -7.49 16.18 7.84
N LYS A 126 -6.65 17.08 8.38
CA LYS A 126 -6.85 18.54 8.23
C LYS A 126 -6.81 18.97 6.77
N LEU A 127 -5.82 18.52 6.01
CA LEU A 127 -5.71 18.81 4.56
C LEU A 127 -6.88 18.21 3.75
N ALA A 128 -7.38 17.02 4.14
CA ALA A 128 -8.56 16.41 3.53
C ALA A 128 -9.82 17.27 3.79
N LYS A 129 -9.96 17.81 5.00
CA LYS A 129 -11.10 18.68 5.38
C LYS A 129 -11.14 19.96 4.52
N GLU A 130 -9.99 20.55 4.19
CA GLU A 130 -9.90 21.69 3.26
C GLU A 130 -10.41 21.36 1.84
N LYS A 131 -10.42 20.08 1.49
CA LYS A 131 -10.96 19.55 0.22
C LYS A 131 -12.42 19.04 0.36
N GLU A 132 -13.07 19.34 1.47
CA GLU A 132 -14.44 18.89 1.81
C GLU A 132 -14.56 17.36 1.89
N ILE A 133 -13.48 16.68 2.30
CA ILE A 133 -13.44 15.26 2.59
C ILE A 133 -13.29 15.06 4.09
N HIS A 134 -14.30 14.44 4.70
CA HIS A 134 -14.29 14.14 6.13
C HIS A 134 -13.76 12.73 6.37
N LEU A 135 -12.65 12.65 7.09
CA LEU A 135 -11.99 11.41 7.47
C LEU A 135 -12.14 11.18 8.96
N VAL A 136 -12.30 9.91 9.34
CA VAL A 136 -12.22 9.48 10.74
C VAL A 136 -10.80 9.00 11.05
N GLU A 137 -10.45 8.97 12.32
CA GLU A 137 -9.10 8.60 12.76
C GLU A 137 -8.87 7.10 12.69
N ASP A 138 -9.87 6.32 13.06
CA ASP A 138 -9.78 4.87 13.18
C ASP A 138 -11.02 4.19 12.62
N ILE A 139 -10.85 2.96 12.12
CA ILE A 139 -11.92 2.16 11.54
C ILE A 139 -13.01 1.78 12.56
N SER A 140 -12.71 1.79 13.85
CA SER A 140 -13.70 1.54 14.90
C SER A 140 -14.77 2.62 14.96
N LEU A 141 -14.48 3.82 14.43
CA LEU A 141 -15.42 4.93 14.32
C LEU A 141 -16.38 4.81 13.13
N ILE A 142 -16.21 3.79 12.29
CA ILE A 142 -17.17 3.42 11.24
C ILE A 142 -18.25 2.54 11.87
N SER A 143 -19.52 2.96 11.75
CA SER A 143 -20.62 2.17 12.28
C SER A 143 -20.67 0.77 11.67
N PRO A 144 -20.92 -0.29 12.46
CA PRO A 144 -21.10 -1.65 11.94
C PRO A 144 -22.26 -1.80 10.94
N GLU A 145 -23.25 -0.89 11.01
CA GLU A 145 -24.41 -0.86 10.11
C GLU A 145 -24.03 -0.24 8.74
N GLU A 146 -22.98 0.57 8.70
CA GLU A 146 -22.51 1.22 7.47
C GLU A 146 -21.86 0.17 6.57
N LYS A 147 -22.35 0.02 5.33
CA LYS A 147 -21.86 -0.96 4.37
C LYS A 147 -21.36 -0.28 3.10
N PHE A 148 -20.35 -0.87 2.49
CA PHE A 148 -19.68 -0.30 1.32
C PHE A 148 -19.65 -1.27 0.16
N ASP A 149 -19.78 -0.74 -1.07
CA ASP A 149 -19.62 -1.53 -2.29
C ASP A 149 -18.16 -1.78 -2.62
N VAL A 150 -17.28 -0.85 -2.21
CA VAL A 150 -15.84 -0.98 -2.35
C VAL A 150 -15.15 -0.53 -1.06
N ILE A 151 -14.19 -1.33 -0.61
CA ILE A 151 -13.17 -0.91 0.37
C ILE A 151 -11.83 -0.92 -0.35
N SER A 152 -11.01 0.13 -0.17
CA SER A 152 -9.70 0.25 -0.79
C SER A 152 -8.59 0.54 0.20
N LEU A 153 -7.43 -0.06 -0.04
CA LEU A 153 -6.18 0.16 0.69
C LEU A 153 -5.05 0.37 -0.34
N TRP A 154 -4.42 1.53 -0.31
CA TRP A 154 -3.36 1.90 -1.25
C TRP A 154 -2.05 2.09 -0.50
N HIS A 155 -1.23 1.04 -0.42
CA HIS A 155 -0.02 0.97 0.41
C HIS A 155 -0.33 1.21 1.89
N VAL A 156 -1.19 0.36 2.44
CA VAL A 156 -1.66 0.44 3.83
C VAL A 156 -1.64 -0.92 4.52
N LEU A 157 -2.02 -2.00 3.82
CA LEU A 157 -2.17 -3.30 4.45
C LEU A 157 -0.86 -3.80 5.08
N GLU A 158 0.27 -3.47 4.46
CA GLU A 158 1.62 -3.81 4.94
C GLU A 158 1.99 -3.17 6.28
N HIS A 159 1.28 -2.11 6.68
CA HIS A 159 1.49 -1.39 7.94
C HIS A 159 0.58 -1.85 9.09
N ILE A 160 -0.44 -2.66 8.79
CA ILE A 160 -1.47 -3.04 9.77
C ILE A 160 -0.95 -4.14 10.70
N PRO A 161 -0.91 -3.93 12.04
CA PRO A 161 -0.33 -4.90 12.96
C PRO A 161 -1.07 -6.25 13.00
N ASP A 162 -2.41 -6.24 13.03
CA ASP A 162 -3.26 -7.43 13.09
C ASP A 162 -4.04 -7.61 11.78
N LEU A 163 -3.45 -8.39 10.86
CA LEU A 163 -4.05 -8.62 9.55
C LEU A 163 -5.38 -9.36 9.64
N ASP A 164 -5.45 -10.41 10.45
CA ASP A 164 -6.61 -11.29 10.51
C ASP A 164 -7.83 -10.50 11.00
N LEU A 165 -7.68 -9.78 12.12
CA LEU A 165 -8.73 -8.94 12.68
C LEU A 165 -9.19 -7.84 11.71
N GLN A 166 -8.24 -7.20 11.02
CA GLN A 166 -8.59 -6.11 10.09
C GLN A 166 -9.28 -6.62 8.82
N ILE A 167 -8.85 -7.76 8.28
CA ILE A 167 -9.47 -8.37 7.10
C ILE A 167 -10.91 -8.81 7.44
N GLU A 168 -11.14 -9.39 8.62
CA GLU A 168 -12.48 -9.69 9.11
C GLU A 168 -13.36 -8.42 9.23
N LYS A 169 -12.78 -7.32 9.74
CA LYS A 169 -13.48 -6.04 9.81
C LYS A 169 -13.85 -5.53 8.41
N PHE A 170 -12.93 -5.59 7.43
CA PHE A 170 -13.24 -5.22 6.05
C PHE A 170 -14.34 -6.10 5.47
N HIS A 171 -14.27 -7.42 5.69
CA HIS A 171 -15.31 -8.33 5.26
C HIS A 171 -16.67 -7.96 5.85
N SER A 172 -16.72 -7.63 7.15
CA SER A 172 -17.95 -7.24 7.83
C SER A 172 -18.56 -5.95 7.29
N LEU A 173 -17.73 -4.97 6.88
CA LEU A 173 -18.17 -3.67 6.37
C LEU A 173 -18.54 -3.68 4.87
N LEU A 174 -18.20 -4.72 4.12
CA LEU A 174 -18.58 -4.83 2.72
C LEU A 174 -20.04 -5.28 2.56
N ASN A 175 -20.71 -4.68 1.59
CA ASN A 175 -21.95 -5.18 1.05
C ASN A 175 -21.82 -6.62 0.53
N ARG A 176 -22.92 -7.35 0.42
CA ARG A 176 -22.97 -8.61 -0.31
C ARG A 176 -22.51 -8.35 -1.76
N ASN A 177 -21.55 -9.14 -2.24
CA ASN A 177 -20.89 -8.92 -3.54
C ASN A 177 -20.00 -7.66 -3.64
N GLY A 178 -19.68 -6.99 -2.53
CA GLY A 178 -18.75 -5.88 -2.51
C GLY A 178 -17.32 -6.28 -2.82
N TYR A 179 -16.48 -5.31 -3.12
CA TYR A 179 -15.10 -5.52 -3.55
C TYR A 179 -14.10 -4.94 -2.55
N LEU A 180 -13.05 -5.71 -2.29
CA LEU A 180 -11.86 -5.26 -1.58
C LEU A 180 -10.72 -5.05 -2.58
N ILE A 181 -10.14 -3.84 -2.58
CA ILE A 181 -9.01 -3.47 -3.44
C ILE A 181 -7.80 -3.19 -2.56
N ILE A 182 -6.72 -3.91 -2.79
CA ILE A 182 -5.48 -3.77 -2.01
C ILE A 182 -4.33 -3.53 -2.97
N ALA A 183 -3.57 -2.47 -2.74
CA ALA A 183 -2.31 -2.24 -3.44
C ALA A 183 -1.16 -2.33 -2.44
N VAL A 184 -0.17 -3.19 -2.71
CA VAL A 184 0.99 -3.40 -1.86
C VAL A 184 2.25 -3.69 -2.69
N PRO A 185 3.45 -3.47 -2.13
CA PRO A 185 4.70 -3.93 -2.72
C PRO A 185 4.76 -5.45 -2.85
N ASN A 186 5.51 -5.93 -3.85
CA ASN A 186 5.69 -7.35 -4.14
C ASN A 186 7.17 -7.72 -4.03
N PHE A 187 7.55 -8.44 -2.99
CA PHE A 187 8.95 -8.82 -2.77
C PHE A 187 9.51 -9.83 -3.79
N LYS A 188 8.64 -10.43 -4.64
CA LYS A 188 9.06 -11.30 -5.76
C LYS A 188 9.42 -10.51 -7.03
N SER A 189 9.31 -9.18 -7.02
CA SER A 189 9.62 -8.35 -8.16
C SER A 189 11.10 -8.39 -8.55
N TYR A 190 11.40 -8.01 -9.80
CA TYR A 190 12.79 -7.95 -10.26
C TYR A 190 13.61 -6.89 -9.51
N ASP A 191 13.05 -5.72 -9.24
CA ASP A 191 13.74 -4.66 -8.51
C ASP A 191 13.99 -5.05 -7.05
N ALA A 192 13.09 -5.77 -6.37
CA ALA A 192 13.34 -6.36 -5.06
C ALA A 192 14.54 -7.32 -5.10
N SER A 193 14.55 -8.24 -6.05
CA SER A 193 15.67 -9.17 -6.28
C SER A 193 16.99 -8.49 -6.65
N TYR A 194 16.94 -7.34 -7.33
CA TYR A 194 18.13 -6.58 -7.75
C TYR A 194 18.74 -5.76 -6.62
N TYR A 195 17.92 -5.11 -5.79
CA TYR A 195 18.38 -4.26 -4.70
C TYR A 195 18.60 -5.02 -3.39
N GLN A 196 17.97 -6.18 -3.23
CA GLN A 196 18.05 -7.02 -2.03
C GLN A 196 17.78 -6.18 -0.76
N GLU A 197 18.66 -6.20 0.25
CA GLU A 197 18.51 -5.45 1.51
C GLU A 197 18.33 -3.94 1.35
N PHE A 198 18.70 -3.39 0.19
CA PHE A 198 18.54 -1.97 -0.13
C PHE A 198 17.22 -1.65 -0.83
N TRP A 199 16.35 -2.66 -1.08
CA TRP A 199 15.07 -2.40 -1.73
C TRP A 199 14.17 -1.55 -0.83
N ALA A 200 13.90 -0.30 -1.27
CA ALA A 200 13.24 0.69 -0.43
C ALA A 200 11.81 0.31 -0.02
N ALA A 201 11.16 -0.58 -0.78
CA ALA A 201 9.81 -1.02 -0.42
C ALA A 201 9.77 -2.11 0.66
N TYR A 202 10.92 -2.53 1.21
CA TYR A 202 10.90 -3.25 2.49
C TYR A 202 10.54 -2.31 3.64
N ASP A 203 10.95 -1.07 3.60
CA ASP A 203 10.60 0.01 4.54
C ASP A 203 10.45 -0.42 6.02
N VAL A 204 11.43 -1.21 6.49
CA VAL A 204 11.42 -1.74 7.87
C VAL A 204 11.63 -0.63 8.91
N PRO A 205 11.02 -0.69 10.09
CA PRO A 205 9.99 -1.66 10.50
C PRO A 205 8.56 -1.17 10.25
N ARG A 206 8.36 -0.11 9.45
CA ARG A 206 7.03 0.43 9.14
C ARG A 206 6.18 -0.56 8.36
N HIS A 207 6.79 -1.28 7.39
CA HIS A 207 6.18 -2.44 6.77
C HIS A 207 6.39 -3.67 7.68
N LEU A 208 5.31 -4.12 8.27
CA LEU A 208 5.29 -5.30 9.15
C LEU A 208 5.21 -6.61 8.35
N TRP A 209 4.63 -6.52 7.16
CA TRP A 209 4.34 -7.64 6.25
C TRP A 209 4.79 -7.34 4.83
N HIS A 210 5.34 -8.36 4.15
CA HIS A 210 5.74 -8.24 2.75
C HIS A 210 5.11 -9.39 1.97
N PHE A 211 4.34 -9.05 0.96
CA PHE A 211 3.50 -10.01 0.28
C PHE A 211 4.11 -10.48 -1.03
N SER A 212 3.96 -11.80 -1.33
CA SER A 212 3.94 -12.29 -2.68
C SER A 212 2.51 -12.32 -3.20
N LYS A 213 2.35 -12.54 -4.50
CA LYS A 213 1.03 -12.68 -5.11
C LYS A 213 0.28 -13.89 -4.53
N GLU A 214 0.96 -15.01 -4.39
CA GLU A 214 0.42 -16.24 -3.82
C GLU A 214 0.03 -16.05 -2.36
N GLY A 215 0.88 -15.38 -1.57
CA GLY A 215 0.62 -15.09 -0.16
C GLY A 215 -0.59 -14.21 0.03
N MET A 216 -0.73 -13.14 -0.76
CA MET A 216 -1.90 -12.26 -0.71
C MET A 216 -3.19 -13.02 -1.06
N VAL A 217 -3.18 -13.82 -2.13
CA VAL A 217 -4.37 -14.60 -2.54
C VAL A 217 -4.76 -15.59 -1.44
N ARG A 218 -3.81 -16.39 -0.94
CA ARG A 218 -4.06 -17.35 0.15
C ARG A 218 -4.62 -16.68 1.40
N LEU A 219 -4.03 -15.56 1.82
CA LEU A 219 -4.47 -14.81 2.99
C LEU A 219 -5.93 -14.36 2.84
N LEU A 220 -6.30 -13.77 1.72
CA LEU A 220 -7.65 -13.24 1.53
C LEU A 220 -8.69 -14.35 1.30
N GLU A 221 -8.32 -15.43 0.61
CA GLU A 221 -9.21 -16.58 0.42
C GLU A 221 -9.52 -17.29 1.74
N SER A 222 -8.58 -17.34 2.70
CA SER A 222 -8.84 -17.86 4.05
C SER A 222 -9.85 -17.02 4.85
N HIS A 223 -10.07 -15.76 4.44
CA HIS A 223 -11.05 -14.84 5.02
C HIS A 223 -12.31 -14.65 4.15
N GLN A 224 -12.67 -15.66 3.35
CA GLN A 224 -13.90 -15.66 2.54
C GLN A 224 -13.95 -14.55 1.48
N PHE A 225 -12.81 -14.23 0.89
CA PHE A 225 -12.73 -13.38 -0.30
C PHE A 225 -12.40 -14.22 -1.54
N LEU A 226 -13.01 -13.88 -2.66
CA LEU A 226 -12.79 -14.53 -3.95
C LEU A 226 -11.84 -13.67 -4.79
N PHE A 227 -10.67 -14.20 -5.10
CA PHE A 227 -9.72 -13.52 -5.98
C PHE A 227 -10.33 -13.29 -7.37
N GLN A 228 -10.21 -12.06 -7.89
CA GLN A 228 -10.71 -11.70 -9.22
C GLN A 228 -9.57 -11.45 -10.20
N LYS A 229 -8.64 -10.56 -9.86
CA LYS A 229 -7.51 -10.19 -10.73
C LYS A 229 -6.44 -9.41 -9.98
N THR A 230 -5.25 -9.36 -10.59
CA THR A 230 -4.22 -8.37 -10.25
C THR A 230 -4.06 -7.34 -11.36
N LEU A 231 -3.62 -6.13 -11.01
CA LEU A 231 -3.27 -5.06 -11.94
C LEU A 231 -1.91 -4.46 -11.53
N PRO A 232 -1.08 -4.01 -12.48
CA PRO A 232 0.22 -3.45 -12.18
C PRO A 232 0.17 -2.00 -11.71
N LEU A 233 1.05 -1.63 -10.76
CA LEU A 233 1.42 -0.26 -10.45
C LEU A 233 2.79 0.06 -11.09
N VAL A 234 2.77 0.36 -12.38
CA VAL A 234 4.01 0.45 -13.19
C VAL A 234 4.95 1.60 -12.80
N PHE A 235 4.45 2.64 -12.13
CA PHE A 235 5.27 3.78 -11.73
C PHE A 235 6.08 3.50 -10.46
N ASP A 236 5.62 2.59 -9.61
CA ASP A 236 6.26 2.27 -8.34
C ASP A 236 7.68 1.76 -8.52
N SER A 237 7.93 0.93 -9.54
CA SER A 237 9.27 0.42 -9.84
C SER A 237 10.32 1.52 -10.03
N PHE A 238 9.93 2.67 -10.59
CA PHE A 238 10.85 3.81 -10.79
C PHE A 238 11.11 4.56 -9.48
N TYR A 239 10.04 4.83 -8.73
CA TYR A 239 10.15 5.52 -7.44
C TYR A 239 10.91 4.68 -6.42
N VAL A 240 10.56 3.41 -6.27
CA VAL A 240 11.23 2.48 -5.36
C VAL A 240 12.70 2.31 -5.76
N SER A 241 13.00 2.17 -7.07
CA SER A 241 14.39 2.09 -7.54
C SER A 241 15.19 3.34 -7.22
N LEU A 242 14.58 4.54 -7.30
CA LEU A 242 15.26 5.79 -6.99
C LEU A 242 15.67 5.87 -5.50
N LEU A 243 14.77 5.49 -4.61
CA LEU A 243 15.07 5.42 -3.18
C LEU A 243 16.08 4.31 -2.86
N SER A 244 15.96 3.15 -3.50
CA SER A 244 16.89 2.03 -3.33
C SER A 244 18.33 2.39 -3.76
N GLU A 245 18.50 3.18 -4.83
CA GLU A 245 19.81 3.71 -5.19
C GLU A 245 20.37 4.65 -4.11
N LYS A 246 19.53 5.51 -3.52
CA LYS A 246 19.93 6.37 -2.39
C LYS A 246 20.39 5.54 -1.19
N TYR A 247 19.65 4.48 -0.84
CA TYR A 247 20.02 3.59 0.27
C TYR A 247 21.32 2.83 0.01
N LYS A 248 21.51 2.31 -1.22
CA LYS A 248 22.67 1.50 -1.61
C LYS A 248 23.96 2.30 -1.76
N THR A 249 23.89 3.54 -2.24
CA THR A 249 25.07 4.31 -2.65
C THR A 249 25.23 5.65 -1.93
N GLY A 250 24.27 6.02 -1.06
CA GLY A 250 24.22 7.33 -0.40
C GLY A 250 23.76 8.47 -1.32
N LYS A 251 23.55 8.22 -2.63
CA LYS A 251 23.16 9.23 -3.62
C LYS A 251 22.10 8.69 -4.57
N SER A 252 21.19 9.55 -5.00
CA SER A 252 20.21 9.17 -6.01
C SER A 252 20.83 9.13 -7.40
N ASN A 253 20.78 7.98 -8.06
CA ASN A 253 21.21 7.81 -9.44
C ASN A 253 20.00 7.61 -10.35
N PHE A 254 19.47 8.69 -10.91
CA PHE A 254 18.26 8.69 -11.74
C PHE A 254 18.35 7.79 -12.96
N LEU A 255 19.50 7.77 -13.67
CA LEU A 255 19.66 6.94 -14.88
C LEU A 255 19.64 5.45 -14.54
N LYS A 256 20.31 5.07 -13.45
CA LYS A 256 20.33 3.68 -13.01
C LYS A 256 18.98 3.25 -12.45
N ALA A 257 18.35 4.07 -11.61
CA ALA A 257 17.01 3.83 -11.09
C ALA A 257 15.99 3.66 -12.23
N PHE A 258 16.04 4.53 -13.24
CA PHE A 258 15.18 4.42 -14.41
C PHE A 258 15.41 3.11 -15.19
N ARG A 259 16.68 2.72 -15.42
CA ARG A 259 17.01 1.46 -16.11
C ARG A 259 16.51 0.24 -15.33
N VAL A 260 16.68 0.22 -14.00
CA VAL A 260 16.22 -0.89 -13.15
C VAL A 260 14.69 -0.96 -13.14
N GLY A 261 14.00 0.17 -12.92
CA GLY A 261 12.54 0.23 -12.95
C GLY A 261 11.96 -0.19 -14.32
N MET A 262 12.57 0.26 -15.42
CA MET A 262 12.16 -0.17 -16.77
C MET A 262 12.36 -1.67 -16.96
N LYS A 263 13.52 -2.22 -16.52
CA LYS A 263 13.81 -3.65 -16.62
C LYS A 263 12.86 -4.48 -15.74
N SER A 264 12.50 -3.97 -14.55
CA SER A 264 11.50 -4.60 -13.69
C SER A 264 10.16 -4.70 -14.42
N ASN A 265 9.65 -3.60 -14.95
CA ASN A 265 8.38 -3.60 -15.69
C ASN A 265 8.43 -4.50 -16.95
N LEU A 266 9.55 -4.53 -17.69
CA LEU A 266 9.69 -5.39 -18.87
C LEU A 266 9.68 -6.88 -18.50
N LYS A 267 10.35 -7.27 -17.42
CA LYS A 267 10.31 -8.65 -16.92
C LYS A 267 8.92 -9.01 -16.41
N ALA A 268 8.29 -8.10 -15.68
CA ALA A 268 6.95 -8.28 -15.13
C ALA A 268 5.87 -8.50 -16.19
N LYS A 269 6.03 -8.02 -17.42
CA LYS A 269 5.11 -8.35 -18.54
C LYS A 269 5.00 -9.85 -18.83
N ARG A 270 6.04 -10.64 -18.47
CA ARG A 270 6.05 -12.10 -18.68
C ARG A 270 5.71 -12.87 -17.40
N THR A 271 6.11 -12.35 -16.24
CA THR A 271 5.97 -13.03 -14.95
C THR A 271 4.76 -12.57 -14.14
N ASN A 272 4.22 -11.39 -14.45
CA ASN A 272 3.25 -10.64 -13.64
C ASN A 272 3.78 -10.20 -12.27
N GLU A 273 5.12 -10.24 -12.05
CA GLU A 273 5.78 -9.84 -10.82
C GLU A 273 6.21 -8.36 -10.89
N TYR A 274 5.26 -7.43 -10.93
CA TYR A 274 5.55 -6.00 -10.86
C TYR A 274 5.99 -5.60 -9.45
N SER A 275 6.70 -4.46 -9.34
CA SER A 275 7.21 -3.91 -8.07
C SER A 275 6.12 -3.74 -7.02
N SER A 276 4.93 -3.28 -7.45
CA SER A 276 3.71 -3.27 -6.66
C SER A 276 2.54 -3.78 -7.49
N LEU A 277 1.59 -4.42 -6.83
CA LEU A 277 0.40 -5.00 -7.44
C LEU A 277 -0.86 -4.48 -6.77
N ILE A 278 -1.89 -4.22 -7.58
CA ILE A 278 -3.25 -4.00 -7.11
C ILE A 278 -3.97 -5.35 -7.19
N TYR A 279 -4.53 -5.78 -6.09
CA TYR A 279 -5.37 -6.97 -6.01
C TYR A 279 -6.83 -6.55 -5.92
N VAL A 280 -7.67 -7.24 -6.64
CA VAL A 280 -9.13 -7.08 -6.57
C VAL A 280 -9.72 -8.40 -6.07
N PHE A 281 -10.42 -8.31 -4.97
CA PHE A 281 -11.16 -9.42 -4.39
C PHE A 281 -12.64 -9.08 -4.31
N LYS A 282 -13.47 -10.10 -4.34
CA LYS A 282 -14.91 -9.98 -4.14
C LYS A 282 -15.29 -10.71 -2.85
N LYS A 283 -16.16 -10.13 -2.05
CA LYS A 283 -16.74 -10.81 -0.89
C LYS A 283 -17.53 -12.02 -1.34
N ALA A 284 -17.24 -13.21 -0.75
CA ALA A 284 -17.92 -14.47 -1.03
C ALA A 284 -19.40 -14.46 -0.55
#